data_552c62f32f26ec95822d46ad64b5525a
#
_entry.id   552c62f32f26ec95822d46ad64b5525a
#
_cell.length_a   1.000
_cell.length_b   1.000
_cell.length_c   1.000
_cell.angle_alpha   90.00
_cell.angle_beta   90.00
_cell.angle_gamma   90.00
#
_symmetry.space_group_name_H-M   'P 1'
#
loop_
_entity.id
_entity.type
_entity.pdbx_description
1 polymer ?
#
loop_
_entity_poly.entity_id
_entity_poly.type
_entity_poly.pdbx_seq_one_letter_code
_entity_poly.pdbx_strand_id
1 'polypeptide(L)'
;YWPPQYVVYDGLTLEPKQRVDLPMVDIDGVTLIENRVASIVASHNDPVWVVSLKEAGIVSIVDYSDPGRLNFPIVSNIPAAKFLHDGGFDHTGNYFLVAANASNKMVVVDLQTRSLAATIDTGAVPHPGRGVNWQDPVYGWVNATSHIGEGKVSVYGADPAGRPDIAWQIVREITLPSAGSLFIKSHPASPWVLVDMTLSATGDEKDICAISKETGTLDRCFPVATNGRAVHMEFNMDGSEVWVSDWDPSGAVIVLDSTTLAEIRRFTGLPTPTGKFN
;
A
#
# COMPACT_ATOMS: atom_id res chain seq x y z
N TYR A 1 8.81 14.03 10.00
CA TYR A 1 9.80 13.52 9.06
C TYR A 1 11.22 13.91 9.51
N TRP A 2 11.53 15.19 9.57
CA TRP A 2 12.77 15.68 10.14
C TRP A 2 12.50 16.86 11.10
N PRO A 3 12.96 16.84 12.33
CA PRO A 3 13.71 15.73 12.99
C PRO A 3 12.89 14.42 13.05
N PRO A 4 13.52 13.25 13.29
CA PRO A 4 12.85 11.94 13.34
C PRO A 4 11.76 11.89 14.41
N GLN A 5 10.53 12.17 14.00
CA GLN A 5 9.37 12.28 14.89
C GLN A 5 8.06 12.14 14.11
N TYR A 6 6.98 11.87 14.84
CA TYR A 6 5.62 12.13 14.37
C TYR A 6 4.87 13.00 15.39
N VAL A 7 3.84 13.68 14.92
CA VAL A 7 3.01 14.57 15.75
C VAL A 7 1.55 14.17 15.58
N VAL A 8 0.85 14.04 16.69
CA VAL A 8 -0.59 13.83 16.74
C VAL A 8 -1.26 15.18 16.88
N TYR A 9 -2.25 15.44 16.03
CA TYR A 9 -3.05 16.65 16.03
C TYR A 9 -4.51 16.33 16.33
N ASP A 10 -5.22 17.30 16.89
CA ASP A 10 -6.67 17.25 16.95
C ASP A 10 -7.26 17.31 15.55
N GLY A 11 -8.21 16.42 15.23
CA GLY A 11 -8.78 16.33 13.88
C GLY A 11 -9.72 17.49 13.50
N LEU A 12 -10.19 18.28 14.46
CA LEU A 12 -11.08 19.42 14.23
C LEU A 12 -10.34 20.75 14.29
N THR A 13 -9.49 20.94 15.33
CA THR A 13 -8.82 22.21 15.59
C THR A 13 -7.44 22.31 14.98
N LEU A 14 -6.85 21.16 14.60
CA LEU A 14 -5.47 21.00 14.16
C LEU A 14 -4.43 21.44 15.20
N GLU A 15 -4.82 21.52 16.46
CA GLU A 15 -3.89 21.77 17.56
C GLU A 15 -3.01 20.54 17.82
N PRO A 16 -1.69 20.71 18.02
CA PRO A 16 -0.81 19.60 18.31
C PRO A 16 -1.11 19.07 19.72
N LYS A 17 -1.32 17.75 19.80
CA LYS A 17 -1.60 17.06 21.07
C LYS A 17 -0.35 16.38 21.64
N GLN A 18 0.39 15.67 20.81
CA GLN A 18 1.57 14.94 21.24
C GLN A 18 2.62 14.87 20.13
N ARG A 19 3.87 15.12 20.50
CA ARG A 19 5.04 14.83 19.68
C ARG A 19 5.72 13.57 20.21
N VAL A 20 6.11 12.67 19.34
CA VAL A 20 6.82 11.44 19.67
C VAL A 20 8.13 11.40 18.86
N ASP A 21 9.25 11.42 19.56
CA ASP A 21 10.57 11.25 18.96
C ASP A 21 10.80 9.76 18.66
N LEU A 22 11.42 9.45 17.52
CA LEU A 22 11.61 8.08 17.05
C LEU A 22 12.90 7.47 17.62
N PRO A 23 12.97 6.13 17.77
CA PRO A 23 14.19 5.45 18.14
C PRO A 23 15.26 5.67 17.06
N MET A 24 16.49 5.96 17.48
CA MET A 24 17.64 6.18 16.59
C MET A 24 18.60 4.98 16.60
N VAL A 25 18.04 3.78 16.78
CA VAL A 25 18.75 2.51 16.70
C VAL A 25 17.90 1.55 15.89
N ASP A 26 18.51 0.84 14.95
CA ASP A 26 17.82 -0.13 14.11
C ASP A 26 17.72 -1.53 14.77
N ILE A 27 17.07 -2.45 14.06
CA ILE A 27 16.88 -3.84 14.52
C ILE A 27 18.18 -4.63 14.68
N ASP A 28 19.30 -4.17 14.13
CA ASP A 28 20.64 -4.77 14.28
C ASP A 28 21.47 -4.09 15.37
N GLY A 29 20.91 -3.10 16.06
CA GLY A 29 21.59 -2.34 17.12
C GLY A 29 22.50 -1.22 16.60
N VAL A 30 22.41 -0.85 15.32
CA VAL A 30 23.20 0.22 14.70
C VAL A 30 22.55 1.57 14.96
N THR A 31 23.35 2.55 15.39
CA THR A 31 22.88 3.93 15.55
C THR A 31 22.60 4.57 14.20
N LEU A 32 21.42 5.14 14.08
CA LEU A 32 20.93 5.79 12.87
C LEU A 32 21.21 7.29 12.89
N ILE A 33 21.44 7.88 11.71
CA ILE A 33 21.48 9.33 11.52
C ILE A 33 20.13 9.89 11.08
N GLU A 34 19.25 9.03 10.53
CA GLU A 34 17.90 9.33 10.08
C GLU A 34 17.00 8.12 10.39
N ASN A 35 15.77 8.38 10.82
CA ASN A 35 14.72 7.37 10.93
C ASN A 35 13.38 8.02 10.57
N ARG A 36 12.80 7.63 9.45
CA ARG A 36 11.58 8.23 8.90
C ARG A 36 10.35 7.39 9.21
N VAL A 37 9.25 8.06 9.48
CA VAL A 37 7.94 7.42 9.40
C VAL A 37 7.57 7.27 7.93
N ALA A 38 7.44 6.06 7.45
CA ALA A 38 7.09 5.77 6.06
C ALA A 38 5.57 5.69 5.86
N SER A 39 4.87 5.08 6.80
CA SER A 39 3.40 5.01 6.78
C SER A 39 2.80 5.05 8.18
N ILE A 40 1.59 5.59 8.28
CA ILE A 40 0.72 5.52 9.46
C ILE A 40 -0.64 5.06 8.97
N VAL A 41 -1.11 3.93 9.47
CA VAL A 41 -2.39 3.33 9.06
C VAL A 41 -3.22 3.00 10.29
N ALA A 42 -4.48 3.48 10.31
CA ALA A 42 -5.41 3.15 11.37
C ALA A 42 -5.95 1.73 11.19
N SER A 43 -6.02 0.96 12.27
CA SER A 43 -6.69 -0.34 12.27
C SER A 43 -8.20 -0.15 12.13
N HIS A 44 -8.83 -1.13 11.47
CA HIS A 44 -10.30 -1.18 11.35
C HIS A 44 -10.96 -1.88 12.55
N ASN A 45 -10.21 -2.70 13.25
CA ASN A 45 -10.73 -3.56 14.32
C ASN A 45 -10.48 -2.98 15.72
N ASP A 46 -9.35 -2.29 15.89
CA ASP A 46 -8.89 -1.80 17.18
C ASP A 46 -8.52 -0.31 17.10
N PRO A 47 -8.63 0.44 18.19
CA PRO A 47 -8.26 1.85 18.23
C PRO A 47 -6.73 2.02 18.29
N VAL A 48 -6.04 1.54 17.27
CA VAL A 48 -4.58 1.64 17.15
C VAL A 48 -4.17 2.16 15.77
N TRP A 49 -3.04 2.87 15.73
CA TRP A 49 -2.29 3.14 14.50
C TRP A 49 -1.12 2.19 14.39
N VAL A 50 -0.89 1.69 13.18
CA VAL A 50 0.33 0.98 12.82
C VAL A 50 1.27 1.96 12.13
N VAL A 51 2.46 2.13 12.69
CA VAL A 51 3.46 3.11 12.26
C VAL A 51 4.70 2.37 11.78
N SER A 52 5.06 2.54 10.52
CA SER A 52 6.24 1.92 9.91
C SER A 52 7.45 2.85 10.02
N LEU A 53 8.47 2.42 10.79
CA LEU A 53 9.72 3.15 10.96
C LEU A 53 10.75 2.62 9.98
N LYS A 54 11.05 3.43 8.97
CA LYS A 54 11.72 3.00 7.74
C LYS A 54 13.11 2.43 7.98
N GLU A 55 14.02 3.26 8.45
CA GLU A 55 15.44 2.90 8.62
C GLU A 55 15.65 1.98 9.82
N ALA A 56 14.86 2.16 10.86
CA ALA A 56 14.93 1.28 12.04
C ALA A 56 14.45 -0.15 11.74
N GLY A 57 13.58 -0.34 10.75
CA GLY A 57 12.99 -1.65 10.45
C GLY A 57 11.98 -2.11 11.50
N ILE A 58 11.34 -1.18 12.19
CA ILE A 58 10.41 -1.43 13.29
C ILE A 58 8.99 -1.05 12.86
N VAL A 59 8.03 -1.91 13.18
CA VAL A 59 6.61 -1.58 13.14
C VAL A 59 6.15 -1.26 14.56
N SER A 60 5.71 -0.01 14.78
CA SER A 60 5.19 0.44 16.07
C SER A 60 3.67 0.42 16.08
N ILE A 61 3.07 -0.05 17.18
CA ILE A 61 1.64 0.04 17.41
C ILE A 61 1.39 1.13 18.44
N VAL A 62 0.59 2.12 18.06
CA VAL A 62 0.23 3.28 18.88
C VAL A 62 -1.23 3.18 19.26
N ASP A 63 -1.53 3.16 20.53
CA ASP A 63 -2.89 3.12 21.06
C ASP A 63 -3.49 4.53 21.12
N TYR A 64 -4.71 4.70 20.59
CA TYR A 64 -5.47 5.94 20.70
C TYR A 64 -6.85 5.74 21.36
N SER A 65 -7.01 4.67 22.14
CA SER A 65 -8.24 4.34 22.84
C SER A 65 -8.58 5.27 24.00
N ASP A 66 -7.61 6.12 24.44
CA ASP A 66 -7.85 7.07 25.52
C ASP A 66 -9.05 7.99 25.21
N PRO A 67 -10.15 7.93 25.99
CA PRO A 67 -11.33 8.76 25.77
C PRO A 67 -11.06 10.26 25.82
N GLY A 68 -10.06 10.67 26.60
CA GLY A 68 -9.62 12.06 26.69
C GLY A 68 -8.81 12.53 25.48
N ARG A 69 -8.33 11.57 24.67
CA ARG A 69 -7.44 11.84 23.52
C ARG A 69 -6.23 12.72 23.87
N LEU A 70 -5.65 12.46 25.04
CA LEU A 70 -4.51 13.20 25.58
C LEU A 70 -3.23 12.33 25.62
N ASN A 71 -3.40 11.03 25.45
CA ASN A 71 -2.30 10.06 25.55
C ASN A 71 -2.33 9.06 24.39
N PHE A 72 -1.21 8.91 23.72
CA PHE A 72 -1.03 8.05 22.54
C PHE A 72 0.23 7.19 22.71
N PRO A 73 0.21 6.20 23.66
CA PRO A 73 1.38 5.41 23.95
C PRO A 73 1.71 4.46 22.80
N ILE A 74 3.01 4.26 22.55
CA ILE A 74 3.50 3.12 21.80
C ILE A 74 3.34 1.89 22.69
N VAL A 75 2.45 0.99 22.33
CA VAL A 75 2.16 -0.23 23.10
C VAL A 75 2.94 -1.44 22.63
N SER A 76 3.55 -1.35 21.45
CA SER A 76 4.46 -2.38 20.94
C SER A 76 5.41 -1.79 19.90
N ASN A 77 6.66 -2.27 19.91
CA ASN A 77 7.66 -2.08 18.85
C ASN A 77 8.05 -3.47 18.34
N ILE A 78 7.73 -3.77 17.09
CA ILE A 78 7.92 -5.09 16.49
C ILE A 78 9.11 -5.01 15.53
N PRO A 79 10.24 -5.66 15.84
CA PRO A 79 11.34 -5.80 14.89
C PRO A 79 10.87 -6.56 13.64
N ALA A 80 11.15 -6.02 12.47
CA ALA A 80 10.66 -6.54 11.20
C ALA A 80 11.79 -6.65 10.16
N ALA A 81 11.84 -5.72 9.22
CA ALA A 81 12.89 -5.62 8.21
C ALA A 81 13.18 -4.16 7.87
N LYS A 82 14.43 -3.85 7.51
CA LYS A 82 14.84 -2.48 7.18
C LYS A 82 14.20 -1.97 5.89
N PHE A 83 14.09 -0.65 5.84
CA PHE A 83 13.50 0.14 4.79
C PHE A 83 12.02 -0.17 4.56
N LEU A 84 11.27 -0.23 5.67
CA LEU A 84 9.81 -0.27 5.63
C LEU A 84 9.27 0.93 4.85
N HIS A 85 8.19 0.69 4.10
CA HIS A 85 7.55 1.71 3.28
C HIS A 85 6.03 1.65 3.44
N ASP A 86 5.30 1.53 2.35
CA ASP A 86 3.84 1.47 2.36
C ASP A 86 3.32 0.13 2.87
N GLY A 87 2.15 0.15 3.48
CA GLY A 87 1.48 -1.05 3.96
C GLY A 87 -0.03 -0.86 4.14
N GLY A 88 -0.72 -1.97 4.24
CA GLY A 88 -2.15 -2.06 4.48
C GLY A 88 -2.53 -3.36 5.15
N PHE A 89 -3.82 -3.52 5.41
CA PHE A 89 -4.32 -4.70 6.10
C PHE A 89 -4.73 -5.82 5.16
N ASP A 90 -4.68 -7.05 5.66
CA ASP A 90 -5.34 -8.19 5.03
C ASP A 90 -6.87 -8.01 5.04
N HIS A 91 -7.59 -8.95 4.44
CA HIS A 91 -9.05 -8.91 4.36
C HIS A 91 -9.77 -8.99 5.71
N THR A 92 -9.11 -9.51 6.75
CA THR A 92 -9.67 -9.61 8.12
C THR A 92 -9.40 -8.37 8.96
N GLY A 93 -8.40 -7.56 8.58
CA GLY A 93 -7.89 -6.45 9.39
C GLY A 93 -7.02 -6.87 10.58
N ASN A 94 -6.70 -8.17 10.70
CA ASN A 94 -5.89 -8.70 11.80
C ASN A 94 -4.38 -8.68 11.49
N TYR A 95 -4.02 -8.70 10.20
CA TYR A 95 -2.64 -8.69 9.76
C TYR A 95 -2.32 -7.42 8.99
N PHE A 96 -1.24 -6.77 9.37
CA PHE A 96 -0.71 -5.61 8.65
C PHE A 96 0.46 -6.06 7.77
N LEU A 97 0.35 -5.79 6.48
CA LEU A 97 1.35 -6.16 5.47
C LEU A 97 2.05 -4.90 4.99
N VAL A 98 3.36 -4.85 5.14
CA VAL A 98 4.17 -3.67 4.78
C VAL A 98 5.36 -4.07 3.93
N ALA A 99 5.64 -3.28 2.90
CA ALA A 99 6.83 -3.47 2.06
C ALA A 99 8.09 -3.03 2.82
N ALA A 100 9.07 -3.91 2.90
CA ALA A 100 10.47 -3.57 3.20
C ALA A 100 11.22 -3.47 1.87
N ASN A 101 10.99 -2.36 1.15
CA ASN A 101 11.26 -2.28 -0.26
C ASN A 101 12.74 -2.45 -0.64
N ALA A 102 13.68 -1.84 0.08
CA ALA A 102 15.11 -2.04 -0.18
C ALA A 102 15.64 -3.40 0.35
N SER A 103 14.83 -4.14 1.11
CA SER A 103 15.11 -5.52 1.52
C SER A 103 14.44 -6.57 0.62
N ASN A 104 13.70 -6.13 -0.40
CA ASN A 104 13.00 -7.00 -1.36
C ASN A 104 11.99 -7.97 -0.71
N LYS A 105 11.32 -7.51 0.35
CA LYS A 105 10.41 -8.33 1.16
C LYS A 105 9.10 -7.60 1.43
N MET A 106 8.05 -8.39 1.62
CA MET A 106 6.89 -7.99 2.41
C MET A 106 7.04 -8.52 3.83
N VAL A 107 6.61 -7.73 4.78
CA VAL A 107 6.56 -8.07 6.21
C VAL A 107 5.10 -8.20 6.61
N VAL A 108 4.78 -9.21 7.40
CA VAL A 108 3.43 -9.46 7.94
C VAL A 108 3.48 -9.37 9.45
N VAL A 109 2.70 -8.46 10.02
CA VAL A 109 2.56 -8.25 11.46
C VAL A 109 1.17 -8.70 11.89
N ASP A 110 1.11 -9.58 12.87
CA ASP A 110 -0.11 -9.96 13.56
C ASP A 110 -0.43 -8.93 14.64
N LEU A 111 -1.57 -8.24 14.53
CA LEU A 111 -1.98 -7.22 15.49
C LEU A 111 -2.55 -7.79 16.78
N GLN A 112 -3.07 -9.00 16.77
CA GLN A 112 -3.64 -9.62 17.98
C GLN A 112 -2.54 -10.06 18.93
N THR A 113 -1.49 -10.69 18.38
CA THR A 113 -0.31 -11.12 19.15
C THR A 113 0.75 -10.02 19.26
N ARG A 114 0.63 -8.95 18.46
CA ARG A 114 1.60 -7.85 18.35
C ARG A 114 3.00 -8.36 18.06
N SER A 115 3.11 -9.25 17.08
CA SER A 115 4.35 -9.91 16.71
C SER A 115 4.54 -10.02 15.21
N LEU A 116 5.76 -10.27 14.78
CA LEU A 116 6.07 -10.62 13.40
C LEU A 116 5.49 -12.00 13.08
N ALA A 117 4.54 -12.05 12.14
CA ALA A 117 3.94 -13.31 11.70
C ALA A 117 4.76 -13.98 10.60
N ALA A 118 5.25 -13.20 9.63
CA ALA A 118 6.03 -13.72 8.50
C ALA A 118 6.83 -12.63 7.79
N THR A 119 7.81 -13.07 6.98
CA THR A 119 8.42 -12.28 5.92
C THR A 119 8.30 -13.05 4.61
N ILE A 120 8.01 -12.35 3.51
CA ILE A 120 7.79 -12.93 2.19
C ILE A 120 8.83 -12.33 1.24
N ASP A 121 9.70 -13.16 0.66
CA ASP A 121 10.62 -12.72 -0.39
C ASP A 121 9.84 -12.53 -1.69
N THR A 122 9.70 -11.28 -2.15
CA THR A 122 8.83 -10.93 -3.28
C THR A 122 9.57 -10.54 -4.55
N GLY A 123 10.86 -10.23 -4.44
CA GLY A 123 11.66 -9.69 -5.55
C GLY A 123 11.89 -8.18 -5.41
N ALA A 124 12.47 -7.57 -6.45
CA ALA A 124 13.08 -6.25 -6.33
C ALA A 124 12.07 -5.12 -6.08
N VAL A 125 12.31 -4.42 -4.99
CA VAL A 125 11.66 -3.17 -4.58
C VAL A 125 10.13 -3.26 -4.61
N PRO A 126 9.51 -4.12 -3.75
CA PRO A 126 8.05 -4.16 -3.63
C PRO A 126 7.52 -2.78 -3.21
N HIS A 127 6.42 -2.34 -3.84
CA HIS A 127 5.79 -1.05 -3.55
C HIS A 127 4.28 -1.13 -3.79
N PRO A 128 3.51 -1.62 -2.81
CA PRO A 128 2.09 -1.90 -3.00
C PRO A 128 1.18 -0.68 -2.84
N GLY A 129 1.68 0.45 -2.32
CA GLY A 129 0.81 1.40 -1.69
C GLY A 129 0.18 0.78 -0.44
N ARG A 130 -1.12 0.47 -0.49
CA ARG A 130 -1.78 -0.28 0.60
C ARG A 130 -1.95 -1.77 0.31
N GLY A 131 -1.46 -2.25 -0.84
CA GLY A 131 -1.75 -3.59 -1.31
C GLY A 131 -3.22 -3.78 -1.69
N VAL A 132 -3.58 -4.98 -2.08
CA VAL A 132 -4.96 -5.35 -2.42
C VAL A 132 -5.29 -6.73 -1.89
N ASN A 133 -6.54 -6.91 -1.50
CA ASN A 133 -7.09 -8.20 -1.11
C ASN A 133 -8.20 -8.61 -2.09
N TRP A 134 -8.21 -9.88 -2.48
CA TRP A 134 -9.35 -10.47 -3.20
C TRP A 134 -9.42 -11.97 -2.94
N GLN A 135 -10.56 -12.55 -3.29
CA GLN A 135 -10.75 -13.98 -3.25
C GLN A 135 -10.36 -14.57 -4.62
N ASP A 136 -9.18 -15.19 -4.68
CA ASP A 136 -8.70 -15.89 -5.87
C ASP A 136 -9.45 -17.24 -6.00
N PRO A 137 -9.92 -17.62 -7.20
CA PRO A 137 -10.71 -18.84 -7.39
C PRO A 137 -9.95 -20.14 -7.07
N VAL A 138 -8.62 -20.11 -7.04
CA VAL A 138 -7.76 -21.28 -6.77
C VAL A 138 -7.20 -21.25 -5.35
N TYR A 139 -6.78 -20.06 -4.90
CA TYR A 139 -6.00 -19.92 -3.67
C TYR A 139 -6.81 -19.38 -2.48
N GLY A 140 -8.06 -18.96 -2.68
CA GLY A 140 -8.87 -18.32 -1.65
C GLY A 140 -8.42 -16.88 -1.40
N TRP A 141 -8.43 -16.40 -0.17
CA TRP A 141 -8.01 -15.04 0.11
C TRP A 141 -6.52 -14.84 -0.13
N VAL A 142 -6.20 -13.88 -0.95
CA VAL A 142 -4.84 -13.48 -1.30
C VAL A 142 -4.64 -11.99 -1.08
N ASN A 143 -3.38 -11.61 -0.93
CA ASN A 143 -2.94 -10.21 -1.00
C ASN A 143 -1.84 -10.09 -2.06
N ALA A 144 -1.55 -8.88 -2.52
CA ALA A 144 -0.53 -8.69 -3.56
C ALA A 144 0.22 -7.37 -3.40
N THR A 145 1.44 -7.38 -3.92
CA THR A 145 2.30 -6.20 -4.12
C THR A 145 2.71 -6.07 -5.57
N SER A 146 2.78 -4.83 -6.06
CA SER A 146 3.49 -4.47 -7.27
C SER A 146 4.94 -4.10 -6.96
N HIS A 147 5.76 -3.81 -7.97
CA HIS A 147 7.18 -3.55 -7.81
C HIS A 147 7.67 -2.34 -8.59
N ILE A 148 8.57 -1.55 -7.97
CA ILE A 148 9.34 -0.53 -8.69
C ILE A 148 10.47 -1.18 -9.49
N GLY A 149 11.10 -2.21 -8.93
CA GLY A 149 12.31 -2.81 -9.49
C GLY A 149 12.09 -3.91 -10.53
N GLU A 150 10.87 -4.44 -10.65
CA GLU A 150 10.54 -5.52 -11.58
C GLU A 150 9.16 -5.31 -12.21
N GLY A 151 9.01 -5.75 -13.47
CA GLY A 151 7.72 -5.74 -14.19
C GLY A 151 6.86 -6.91 -13.78
N LYS A 152 6.38 -6.93 -12.53
CA LYS A 152 5.51 -8.00 -12.05
C LYS A 152 4.62 -7.58 -10.88
N VAL A 153 3.62 -8.41 -10.62
CA VAL A 153 2.84 -8.44 -9.37
C VAL A 153 3.10 -9.76 -8.67
N SER A 154 3.46 -9.72 -7.41
CA SER A 154 3.61 -10.89 -6.54
C SER A 154 2.34 -11.06 -5.72
N VAL A 155 1.68 -12.20 -5.88
CA VAL A 155 0.45 -12.59 -5.17
C VAL A 155 0.80 -13.66 -4.14
N TYR A 156 0.35 -13.48 -2.92
CA TYR A 156 0.61 -14.43 -1.82
C TYR A 156 -0.65 -14.75 -1.04
N GLY A 157 -0.70 -15.97 -0.51
CA GLY A 157 -1.81 -16.41 0.33
C GLY A 157 -1.94 -15.53 1.58
N ALA A 158 -3.16 -15.12 1.92
CA ALA A 158 -3.44 -14.19 3.02
C ALA A 158 -4.61 -14.69 3.91
N ASP A 159 -4.72 -16.00 4.06
CA ASP A 159 -5.73 -16.65 4.91
C ASP A 159 -5.08 -17.75 5.77
N PRO A 160 -4.37 -17.38 6.84
CA PRO A 160 -3.71 -18.37 7.69
C PRO A 160 -4.68 -19.28 8.44
N ALA A 161 -5.94 -18.88 8.59
CA ALA A 161 -6.97 -19.69 9.24
C ALA A 161 -7.60 -20.71 8.28
N GLY A 162 -7.95 -20.29 7.06
CA GLY A 162 -8.61 -21.15 6.08
C GLY A 162 -7.63 -21.92 5.18
N ARG A 163 -6.46 -21.34 4.90
CA ARG A 163 -5.44 -21.91 4.02
C ARG A 163 -4.02 -21.80 4.63
N PRO A 164 -3.78 -22.46 5.78
CA PRO A 164 -2.45 -22.42 6.43
C PRO A 164 -1.33 -23.02 5.58
N ASP A 165 -1.67 -23.89 4.63
CA ASP A 165 -0.74 -24.54 3.71
C ASP A 165 -0.01 -23.57 2.77
N ILE A 166 -0.63 -22.43 2.43
CA ILE A 166 -0.08 -21.42 1.51
C ILE A 166 0.01 -20.02 2.14
N ALA A 167 -0.38 -19.89 3.41
CA ALA A 167 -0.34 -18.60 4.09
C ALA A 167 1.06 -17.99 4.08
N TRP A 168 1.12 -16.72 3.64
CA TRP A 168 2.35 -15.92 3.54
C TRP A 168 3.40 -16.51 2.58
N GLN A 169 2.96 -17.28 1.58
CA GLN A 169 3.80 -17.80 0.50
C GLN A 169 3.35 -17.22 -0.84
N ILE A 170 4.29 -16.98 -1.75
CA ILE A 170 3.97 -16.61 -3.13
C ILE A 170 3.20 -17.75 -3.80
N VAL A 171 2.00 -17.45 -4.26
CA VAL A 171 1.13 -18.41 -4.95
C VAL A 171 1.04 -18.13 -6.45
N ARG A 172 1.36 -16.88 -6.87
CA ARG A 172 1.33 -16.48 -8.27
C ARG A 172 2.25 -15.29 -8.50
N GLU A 173 2.90 -15.24 -9.64
CA GLU A 173 3.55 -14.05 -10.18
C GLU A 173 2.90 -13.68 -11.52
N ILE A 174 2.55 -12.42 -11.70
CA ILE A 174 1.89 -11.90 -12.90
C ILE A 174 2.84 -10.92 -13.56
N THR A 175 3.30 -11.24 -14.76
CA THR A 175 4.22 -10.38 -15.52
C THR A 175 3.48 -9.15 -16.06
N LEU A 176 4.08 -7.98 -15.89
CA LEU A 176 3.67 -6.70 -16.45
C LEU A 176 4.61 -6.30 -17.60
N PRO A 177 4.19 -5.41 -18.51
CA PRO A 177 5.05 -4.93 -19.61
C PRO A 177 6.33 -4.27 -19.15
N SER A 178 6.32 -3.54 -18.02
CA SER A 178 7.49 -2.87 -17.47
C SER A 178 7.49 -2.84 -15.95
N ALA A 179 8.64 -2.52 -15.39
CA ALA A 179 8.83 -2.15 -13.98
C ALA A 179 8.31 -0.73 -13.70
N GLY A 180 8.39 -0.30 -12.44
CA GLY A 180 8.11 1.09 -12.06
C GLY A 180 6.71 1.32 -11.50
N SER A 181 6.01 0.28 -11.05
CA SER A 181 4.73 0.44 -10.36
C SER A 181 4.89 1.09 -8.98
N LEU A 182 4.02 2.05 -8.70
CA LEU A 182 3.89 2.68 -7.38
C LEU A 182 2.65 2.18 -6.63
N PHE A 183 1.58 1.82 -7.34
CA PHE A 183 0.33 1.48 -6.69
C PHE A 183 -0.36 0.29 -7.36
N ILE A 184 -0.90 -0.57 -6.51
CA ILE A 184 -1.85 -1.61 -6.88
C ILE A 184 -3.14 -1.36 -6.12
N LYS A 185 -4.28 -1.41 -6.80
CA LYS A 185 -5.58 -1.07 -6.24
C LYS A 185 -6.69 -2.00 -6.72
N SER A 186 -7.66 -2.20 -5.86
CA SER A 186 -8.90 -2.89 -6.18
C SER A 186 -10.03 -2.43 -5.27
N HIS A 187 -11.27 -2.78 -5.65
CA HIS A 187 -12.46 -2.62 -4.81
C HIS A 187 -13.27 -3.92 -4.84
N PRO A 188 -13.95 -4.33 -3.76
CA PRO A 188 -14.74 -5.56 -3.75
C PRO A 188 -15.74 -5.70 -4.89
N ALA A 189 -16.39 -4.59 -5.31
CA ALA A 189 -17.35 -4.56 -6.40
C ALA A 189 -16.73 -4.56 -7.80
N SER A 190 -15.44 -4.28 -7.94
CA SER A 190 -14.76 -4.31 -9.25
C SER A 190 -14.24 -5.70 -9.58
N PRO A 191 -14.34 -6.17 -10.83
CA PRO A 191 -13.77 -7.45 -11.26
C PRO A 191 -12.23 -7.38 -11.44
N TRP A 192 -11.64 -6.20 -11.27
CA TRP A 192 -10.24 -5.95 -11.58
C TRP A 192 -9.39 -5.66 -10.36
N VAL A 193 -8.13 -6.06 -10.44
CA VAL A 193 -7.01 -5.48 -9.72
C VAL A 193 -6.26 -4.59 -10.71
N LEU A 194 -6.09 -3.31 -10.39
CA LEU A 194 -5.45 -2.31 -11.25
C LEU A 194 -4.04 -2.04 -10.76
N VAL A 195 -3.10 -1.89 -11.70
CA VAL A 195 -1.68 -1.64 -11.44
C VAL A 195 -1.19 -0.54 -12.36
N ASP A 196 -0.53 0.47 -11.81
CA ASP A 196 0.18 1.48 -12.61
C ASP A 196 1.60 1.02 -12.98
N MET A 197 2.22 1.75 -13.90
CA MET A 197 3.63 1.65 -14.24
C MET A 197 4.24 3.05 -14.28
N THR A 198 3.89 3.87 -13.30
CA THR A 198 4.19 5.32 -13.23
C THR A 198 5.65 5.67 -13.48
N LEU A 199 6.58 4.83 -13.01
CA LEU A 199 8.02 5.04 -13.15
C LEU A 199 8.63 4.21 -14.29
N SER A 200 7.80 3.70 -15.23
CA SER A 200 8.31 2.98 -16.40
C SER A 200 9.38 3.79 -17.14
N ALA A 201 10.45 3.11 -17.53
CA ALA A 201 11.51 3.66 -18.39
C ALA A 201 11.35 3.24 -19.87
N THR A 202 10.30 2.49 -20.19
CA THR A 202 10.08 1.88 -21.51
C THR A 202 8.88 2.45 -22.27
N GLY A 203 8.20 3.46 -21.71
CA GLY A 203 7.11 4.16 -22.39
C GLY A 203 5.71 3.77 -21.90
N ASP A 204 5.62 2.91 -20.88
CA ASP A 204 4.33 2.42 -20.34
C ASP A 204 3.82 3.27 -19.17
N GLU A 205 4.46 4.40 -18.86
CA GLU A 205 4.12 5.26 -17.72
C GLU A 205 2.72 5.90 -17.81
N LYS A 206 2.11 5.86 -18.99
CA LYS A 206 0.75 6.35 -19.26
C LYS A 206 -0.32 5.30 -19.04
N ASP A 207 0.08 4.05 -18.90
CA ASP A 207 -0.81 2.91 -18.91
C ASP A 207 -1.19 2.45 -17.50
N ILE A 208 -2.37 1.85 -17.42
CA ILE A 208 -2.81 1.04 -16.29
C ILE A 208 -3.01 -0.39 -16.80
N CYS A 209 -2.56 -1.36 -16.02
CA CYS A 209 -2.79 -2.77 -16.26
C CYS A 209 -3.97 -3.27 -15.42
N ALA A 210 -4.84 -4.05 -16.02
CA ALA A 210 -5.97 -4.72 -15.38
C ALA A 210 -5.71 -6.22 -15.27
N ILE A 211 -5.74 -6.72 -14.05
CA ILE A 211 -5.64 -8.14 -13.71
C ILE A 211 -7.05 -8.62 -13.36
N SER A 212 -7.50 -9.68 -14.01
CA SER A 212 -8.81 -10.27 -13.72
C SER A 212 -8.78 -11.03 -12.38
N LYS A 213 -9.71 -10.71 -11.49
CA LYS A 213 -9.88 -11.47 -10.23
C LYS A 213 -10.43 -12.87 -10.48
N GLU A 214 -11.20 -13.06 -11.55
CA GLU A 214 -11.80 -14.34 -11.90
C GLU A 214 -10.74 -15.36 -12.35
N THR A 215 -9.74 -14.90 -13.12
CA THR A 215 -8.70 -15.80 -13.66
C THR A 215 -7.36 -15.70 -12.93
N GLY A 216 -7.14 -14.60 -12.20
CA GLY A 216 -5.85 -14.28 -11.57
C GLY A 216 -4.75 -13.98 -12.58
N THR A 217 -5.08 -13.54 -13.79
CA THR A 217 -4.15 -13.26 -14.88
C THR A 217 -4.27 -11.83 -15.39
N LEU A 218 -3.21 -11.31 -16.01
CA LEU A 218 -3.25 -10.05 -16.72
C LEU A 218 -4.22 -10.16 -17.90
N ASP A 219 -5.23 -9.27 -17.94
CA ASP A 219 -6.17 -9.15 -19.05
C ASP A 219 -5.59 -8.21 -20.12
N ARG A 220 -5.31 -6.96 -19.73
CA ARG A 220 -4.75 -5.95 -20.64
C ARG A 220 -4.07 -4.83 -19.88
N CYS A 221 -3.20 -4.09 -20.60
CA CYS A 221 -2.76 -2.76 -20.21
C CYS A 221 -3.27 -1.75 -21.25
N PHE A 222 -3.62 -0.54 -20.84
CA PHE A 222 -4.20 0.46 -21.73
C PHE A 222 -3.84 1.87 -21.29
N PRO A 223 -3.69 2.82 -22.23
CA PRO A 223 -3.34 4.19 -21.92
C PRO A 223 -4.50 4.93 -21.26
N VAL A 224 -4.22 5.61 -20.14
CA VAL A 224 -5.16 6.45 -19.41
C VAL A 224 -4.67 7.90 -19.38
N ALA A 225 -3.40 8.13 -19.03
CA ALA A 225 -2.81 9.46 -19.04
C ALA A 225 -2.55 9.93 -20.47
N THR A 226 -2.74 11.23 -20.71
CA THR A 226 -2.49 11.85 -22.02
C THR A 226 -1.12 12.50 -22.06
N ASN A 227 -0.84 13.38 -21.10
CA ASN A 227 0.34 14.24 -21.10
C ASN A 227 1.49 13.67 -20.27
N GLY A 228 1.17 13.15 -19.08
CA GLY A 228 2.15 12.68 -18.13
C GLY A 228 2.05 11.20 -17.83
N ARG A 229 1.98 10.87 -16.56
CA ARG A 229 2.03 9.51 -16.02
C ARG A 229 0.70 9.16 -15.35
N ALA A 230 0.20 7.96 -15.60
CA ALA A 230 -0.94 7.44 -14.85
C ALA A 230 -0.49 7.07 -13.44
N VAL A 231 -1.17 7.61 -12.44
CA VAL A 231 -0.84 7.34 -11.03
C VAL A 231 -2.06 7.48 -10.12
N HIS A 232 -2.01 6.83 -8.95
CA HIS A 232 -3.05 6.92 -7.93
C HIS A 232 -4.45 6.55 -8.43
N MET A 233 -4.68 5.27 -8.58
CA MET A 233 -6.02 4.74 -8.87
C MET A 233 -6.81 4.64 -7.56
N GLU A 234 -7.88 5.44 -7.42
CA GLU A 234 -8.76 5.36 -6.26
C GLU A 234 -10.18 5.05 -6.69
N PHE A 235 -10.82 4.12 -6.00
CA PHE A 235 -12.22 3.79 -6.22
C PHE A 235 -13.10 4.71 -5.38
N ASN A 236 -14.27 5.09 -5.91
CA ASN A 236 -15.31 5.70 -5.10
C ASN A 236 -15.91 4.67 -4.12
N MET A 237 -16.70 5.13 -3.17
CA MET A 237 -17.16 4.32 -2.02
C MET A 237 -17.98 3.08 -2.43
N ASP A 238 -18.75 3.15 -3.50
CA ASP A 238 -19.55 2.02 -3.99
C ASP A 238 -18.80 1.15 -5.02
N GLY A 239 -17.59 1.56 -5.40
CA GLY A 239 -16.74 0.83 -6.35
C GLY A 239 -17.19 0.91 -7.80
N SER A 240 -18.08 1.82 -8.16
CA SER A 240 -18.56 1.99 -9.56
C SER A 240 -17.59 2.77 -10.42
N GLU A 241 -16.74 3.60 -9.84
CA GLU A 241 -15.81 4.48 -10.54
C GLU A 241 -14.37 4.27 -10.07
N VAL A 242 -13.41 4.45 -10.99
CA VAL A 242 -11.98 4.54 -10.72
C VAL A 242 -11.49 5.92 -11.13
N TRP A 243 -10.85 6.62 -10.21
CA TRP A 243 -10.30 7.95 -10.39
C TRP A 243 -8.78 7.86 -10.53
N VAL A 244 -8.23 8.39 -11.63
CA VAL A 244 -6.83 8.28 -11.99
C VAL A 244 -6.24 9.67 -12.24
N SER A 245 -5.05 9.93 -11.74
CA SER A 245 -4.30 11.16 -12.04
C SER A 245 -3.46 11.01 -13.30
N ASP A 246 -3.55 11.98 -14.20
CA ASP A 246 -2.55 12.26 -15.25
C ASP A 246 -1.53 13.25 -14.66
N TRP A 247 -0.41 12.73 -14.18
CA TRP A 247 0.58 13.49 -13.42
C TRP A 247 1.48 14.29 -14.34
N ASP A 248 1.04 15.50 -14.69
CA ASP A 248 1.70 16.44 -15.58
C ASP A 248 1.31 17.88 -15.20
N PRO A 249 2.15 18.91 -15.49
CA PRO A 249 1.75 20.31 -15.35
C PRO A 249 0.47 20.68 -16.12
N SER A 250 0.20 20.02 -17.25
CA SER A 250 -1.05 20.11 -18.01
C SER A 250 -1.99 18.94 -17.74
N GLY A 251 -1.99 18.46 -16.50
CA GLY A 251 -2.62 17.22 -16.11
C GLY A 251 -4.15 17.25 -16.03
N ALA A 252 -4.66 16.09 -15.69
CA ALA A 252 -6.10 15.83 -15.58
C ALA A 252 -6.38 14.81 -14.48
N VAL A 253 -7.62 14.77 -14.04
CA VAL A 253 -8.20 13.64 -13.30
C VAL A 253 -9.16 12.92 -14.23
N ILE A 254 -8.94 11.64 -14.41
CA ILE A 254 -9.69 10.77 -15.32
C ILE A 254 -10.56 9.85 -14.48
N VAL A 255 -11.83 9.71 -14.85
CA VAL A 255 -12.78 8.82 -14.20
C VAL A 255 -13.15 7.71 -15.19
N LEU A 256 -12.94 6.48 -14.76
CA LEU A 256 -13.27 5.27 -15.51
C LEU A 256 -14.45 4.55 -14.86
N ASP A 257 -15.30 3.93 -15.63
CA ASP A 257 -16.21 2.90 -15.15
C ASP A 257 -15.41 1.71 -14.61
N SER A 258 -15.67 1.29 -13.39
CA SER A 258 -14.82 0.29 -12.72
C SER A 258 -14.98 -1.14 -13.26
N THR A 259 -16.02 -1.40 -14.05
CA THR A 259 -16.30 -2.72 -14.64
C THR A 259 -15.76 -2.82 -16.06
N THR A 260 -16.06 -1.83 -16.89
CA THR A 260 -15.68 -1.80 -18.32
C THR A 260 -14.31 -1.18 -18.56
N LEU A 261 -13.84 -0.36 -17.61
CA LEU A 261 -12.64 0.48 -17.68
C LEU A 261 -12.72 1.55 -18.79
N ALA A 262 -13.92 1.84 -19.29
CA ALA A 262 -14.16 2.93 -20.23
C ALA A 262 -14.08 4.29 -19.51
N GLU A 263 -13.48 5.29 -20.15
CA GLU A 263 -13.50 6.65 -19.65
C GLU A 263 -14.94 7.22 -19.69
N ILE A 264 -15.43 7.65 -18.53
CA ILE A 264 -16.75 8.30 -18.40
C ILE A 264 -16.63 9.81 -18.19
N ARG A 265 -15.49 10.29 -17.68
CA ARG A 265 -15.24 11.72 -17.46
C ARG A 265 -13.77 12.04 -17.37
N ARG A 266 -13.41 13.26 -17.79
CA ARG A 266 -12.07 13.82 -17.65
C ARG A 266 -12.16 15.27 -17.18
N PHE A 267 -11.46 15.60 -16.11
CA PHE A 267 -11.30 16.95 -15.60
C PHE A 267 -9.91 17.45 -15.98
N THR A 268 -9.85 18.39 -16.91
CA THR A 268 -8.59 18.94 -17.44
C THR A 268 -8.19 20.25 -16.74
N GLY A 269 -6.95 20.69 -16.95
CA GLY A 269 -6.46 21.95 -16.39
C GLY A 269 -6.14 21.87 -14.90
N LEU A 270 -5.86 20.68 -14.41
CA LEU A 270 -5.44 20.44 -13.03
C LEU A 270 -3.92 20.20 -13.03
N PRO A 271 -3.10 21.19 -12.64
CA PRO A 271 -1.66 21.03 -12.69
C PRO A 271 -1.19 19.98 -11.70
N THR A 272 -0.46 19.01 -12.21
CA THR A 272 0.22 17.96 -11.43
C THR A 272 -0.68 17.33 -10.37
N PRO A 273 -1.85 16.76 -10.73
CA PRO A 273 -2.71 16.15 -9.75
C PRO A 273 -2.03 14.88 -9.21
N THR A 274 -1.70 14.90 -7.93
CA THR A 274 -1.07 13.75 -7.22
C THR A 274 -1.97 13.25 -6.09
N GLY A 275 -3.22 13.68 -6.12
CA GLY A 275 -4.14 13.51 -5.01
C GLY A 275 -4.53 12.06 -4.76
N LYS A 276 -4.68 11.76 -3.50
CA LYS A 276 -5.58 10.70 -3.06
C LYS A 276 -6.95 11.32 -3.04
N PHE A 277 -7.86 10.82 -3.84
CA PHE A 277 -9.23 11.29 -3.92
C PHE A 277 -10.05 10.55 -2.84
N ASN A 278 -10.11 11.10 -1.66
CA ASN A 278 -10.95 10.55 -0.58
C ASN A 278 -12.25 11.34 -0.48
#